data_e02e44f89665c0e38fe0d993b21037e7
#
_entry.id   e02e44f89665c0e38fe0d993b21037e7
#
_cell.length_a   1.000
_cell.length_b   1.000
_cell.length_c   1.000
_cell.angle_alpha   90.00
_cell.angle_beta   90.00
_cell.angle_gamma   90.00
#
_symmetry.space_group_name_H-M   'P 1'
#
loop_
_entity.id
_entity.type
_entity.pdbx_description
1 polymer ?
#
loop_
_entity_poly.entity_id
_entity_poly.type
_entity_poly.pdbx_seq_one_letter_code
_entity_poly.pdbx_strand_id
1 'polypeptide(L)'
;MKATFFDGKKMILDKNYPNPDYDETLVRVNLAGICGTDLEILDGYMQYNGILGHEFVGTVEKSDNPEMIGKRVVGEINAGCEKCDSCIKGMQRHCSNRTVLGILKRNGAFAEFLSLPESNLHVIPDSISDEQAVFVEPLAAAFEINEQVSLKPEWNVAVVGDGRLAQLIIQVIKLTCSNITCFGKHENKLEGLVQSGIKIKLGIESTDEQ
;
A
#
# COMPACT_ATOMS: atom_id res chain seq x y z
N MET A 1 -18.26 14.60 5.77
CA MET A 1 -16.87 14.81 5.31
C MET A 1 -16.79 14.97 3.80
N LYS A 2 -15.69 15.52 3.29
CA LYS A 2 -15.39 15.43 1.84
C LYS A 2 -14.80 14.06 1.53
N ALA A 3 -15.24 13.46 0.44
CA ALA A 3 -14.70 12.18 -0.04
C ALA A 3 -14.77 12.12 -1.57
N THR A 4 -13.85 11.38 -2.16
CA THR A 4 -13.93 10.98 -3.56
C THR A 4 -14.22 9.49 -3.61
N PHE A 5 -15.39 9.10 -4.11
CA PHE A 5 -15.81 7.72 -4.17
C PHE A 5 -16.09 7.25 -5.59
N PHE A 6 -15.96 5.96 -5.81
CA PHE A 6 -16.29 5.28 -7.05
C PHE A 6 -17.70 4.67 -6.96
N ASP A 7 -18.57 5.03 -7.90
CA ASP A 7 -19.97 4.54 -7.96
C ASP A 7 -20.14 3.26 -8.80
N GLY A 8 -19.01 2.65 -9.20
CA GLY A 8 -18.97 1.51 -10.12
C GLY A 8 -18.86 1.91 -11.59
N LYS A 9 -18.81 3.22 -11.90
CA LYS A 9 -18.68 3.75 -13.27
C LYS A 9 -17.69 4.91 -13.36
N LYS A 10 -17.68 5.78 -12.35
CA LYS A 10 -16.84 6.98 -12.32
C LYS A 10 -16.51 7.40 -10.89
N MET A 11 -15.45 8.18 -10.76
CA MET A 11 -15.11 8.86 -9.50
C MET A 11 -16.00 10.10 -9.33
N ILE A 12 -16.51 10.27 -8.11
CA ILE A 12 -17.41 11.38 -7.73
C ILE A 12 -16.84 12.05 -6.49
N LEU A 13 -16.65 13.37 -6.55
CA LEU A 13 -16.34 14.17 -5.36
C LEU A 13 -17.65 14.54 -4.65
N ASP A 14 -17.84 14.04 -3.44
CA ASP A 14 -18.94 14.42 -2.56
C ASP A 14 -18.40 15.24 -1.36
N LYS A 15 -18.97 16.41 -1.16
CA LYS A 15 -18.60 17.31 -0.05
C LYS A 15 -19.35 17.00 1.25
N ASN A 16 -20.37 16.15 1.19
CA ASN A 16 -21.25 15.80 2.31
C ASN A 16 -21.36 14.29 2.51
N TYR A 17 -20.34 13.53 2.08
CA TYR A 17 -20.30 12.09 2.31
C TYR A 17 -20.40 11.77 3.81
N PRO A 18 -21.14 10.74 4.22
CA PRO A 18 -21.22 10.36 5.63
C PRO A 18 -19.85 10.10 6.23
N ASN A 19 -19.66 10.49 7.49
CA ASN A 19 -18.45 10.11 8.22
C ASN A 19 -18.41 8.59 8.41
N PRO A 20 -17.22 7.97 8.56
CA PRO A 20 -17.10 6.56 8.92
C PRO A 20 -17.84 6.27 10.22
N ASP A 21 -18.38 5.06 10.36
CA ASP A 21 -18.97 4.58 11.61
C ASP A 21 -17.86 4.40 12.66
N TYR A 22 -18.13 4.78 13.92
CA TYR A 22 -17.09 5.03 14.92
C TYR A 22 -16.82 3.86 15.87
N ASP A 23 -17.19 2.63 15.49
CA ASP A 23 -16.86 1.44 16.31
C ASP A 23 -15.36 1.10 16.31
N GLU A 24 -14.55 1.86 15.56
CA GLU A 24 -13.11 1.69 15.39
C GLU A 24 -12.38 3.03 15.56
N THR A 25 -11.05 3.01 15.52
CA THR A 25 -10.25 4.24 15.56
C THR A 25 -10.49 5.11 14.34
N LEU A 26 -10.86 6.37 14.56
CA LEU A 26 -11.03 7.37 13.51
C LEU A 26 -9.72 8.07 13.23
N VAL A 27 -9.32 8.07 11.98
CA VAL A 27 -8.09 8.72 11.51
C VAL A 27 -8.45 9.83 10.52
N ARG A 28 -7.98 11.04 10.79
CA ARG A 28 -8.00 12.14 9.83
C ARG A 28 -6.85 11.96 8.85
N VAL A 29 -7.16 11.84 7.57
CA VAL A 29 -6.16 11.62 6.52
C VAL A 29 -5.38 12.92 6.27
N ASN A 30 -4.06 12.86 6.39
CA ASN A 30 -3.16 13.96 6.07
C ASN A 30 -2.75 13.91 4.59
N LEU A 31 -2.36 12.72 4.13
CA LEU A 31 -1.92 12.45 2.76
C LEU A 31 -2.31 11.03 2.35
N ALA A 32 -2.70 10.85 1.09
CA ALA A 32 -2.98 9.53 0.51
C ALA A 32 -2.23 9.34 -0.82
N GLY A 33 -1.69 8.15 -1.03
CA GLY A 33 -1.08 7.72 -2.29
C GLY A 33 -2.11 7.12 -3.24
N ILE A 34 -1.80 7.10 -4.53
CA ILE A 34 -2.59 6.43 -5.56
C ILE A 34 -1.82 5.18 -6.03
N CYS A 35 -2.36 4.02 -5.72
CA CYS A 35 -1.83 2.74 -6.15
C CYS A 35 -2.30 2.34 -7.56
N GLY A 36 -1.57 1.42 -8.20
CA GLY A 36 -2.05 0.77 -9.42
C GLY A 36 -3.37 0.04 -9.22
N THR A 37 -3.58 -0.56 -8.05
CA THR A 37 -4.83 -1.24 -7.68
C THR A 37 -6.05 -0.33 -7.72
N ASP A 38 -5.91 0.96 -7.35
CA ASP A 38 -7.01 1.92 -7.47
C ASP A 38 -7.44 2.09 -8.93
N LEU A 39 -6.48 2.12 -9.86
CA LEU A 39 -6.75 2.21 -11.31
C LEU A 39 -7.39 0.93 -11.86
N GLU A 40 -6.91 -0.24 -11.45
CA GLU A 40 -7.48 -1.54 -11.82
C GLU A 40 -8.94 -1.68 -11.33
N ILE A 41 -9.26 -1.13 -10.14
CA ILE A 41 -10.64 -1.12 -9.65
C ILE A 41 -11.54 -0.27 -10.55
N LEU A 42 -11.06 0.87 -11.07
CA LEU A 42 -11.81 1.68 -12.02
C LEU A 42 -12.09 0.91 -13.33
N ASP A 43 -11.21 -0.02 -13.69
CA ASP A 43 -11.33 -0.91 -14.86
C ASP A 43 -12.13 -2.20 -14.56
N GLY A 44 -12.73 -2.31 -13.35
CA GLY A 44 -13.63 -3.40 -12.97
C GLY A 44 -13.02 -4.49 -12.10
N TYR A 45 -11.77 -4.36 -11.67
CA TYR A 45 -11.17 -5.29 -10.70
C TYR A 45 -11.94 -5.24 -9.36
N MET A 46 -12.15 -6.40 -8.74
CA MET A 46 -12.84 -6.59 -7.45
C MET A 46 -14.32 -6.16 -7.41
N GLN A 47 -14.88 -5.54 -8.44
CA GLN A 47 -16.26 -5.01 -8.48
C GLN A 47 -16.60 -4.15 -7.24
N TYR A 48 -15.64 -3.38 -6.77
CA TYR A 48 -15.77 -2.58 -5.56
C TYR A 48 -16.40 -1.21 -5.89
N ASN A 49 -17.34 -0.79 -5.04
CA ASN A 49 -17.94 0.54 -5.04
C ASN A 49 -17.70 1.16 -3.66
N GLY A 50 -17.26 2.41 -3.61
CA GLY A 50 -16.97 3.12 -2.36
C GLY A 50 -15.78 4.05 -2.48
N ILE A 51 -15.25 4.48 -1.35
CA ILE A 51 -14.05 5.32 -1.30
C ILE A 51 -12.83 4.44 -1.52
N LEU A 52 -12.04 4.76 -2.55
CA LEU A 52 -10.77 4.10 -2.85
C LEU A 52 -9.62 4.66 -1.99
N GLY A 53 -8.41 4.16 -2.24
CA GLY A 53 -7.18 4.59 -1.57
C GLY A 53 -6.86 3.74 -0.34
N HIS A 54 -5.64 3.24 -0.29
CA HIS A 54 -5.18 2.36 0.78
C HIS A 54 -3.73 2.66 1.22
N GLU A 55 -3.05 3.54 0.52
CA GLU A 55 -1.77 4.10 0.91
C GLU A 55 -2.03 5.43 1.62
N PHE A 56 -1.81 5.53 2.93
CA PHE A 56 -2.12 6.76 3.65
C PHE A 56 -1.19 7.01 4.84
N VAL A 57 -1.13 8.27 5.22
CA VAL A 57 -0.71 8.73 6.54
C VAL A 57 -1.79 9.65 7.09
N GLY A 58 -2.07 9.55 8.37
CA GLY A 58 -3.08 10.36 9.02
C GLY A 58 -2.78 10.60 10.49
N THR A 59 -3.66 11.35 11.13
CA THR A 59 -3.61 11.66 12.56
C THR A 59 -4.84 11.07 13.23
N VAL A 60 -4.65 10.32 14.32
CA VAL A 60 -5.75 9.76 15.09
C VAL A 60 -6.59 10.87 15.70
N GLU A 61 -7.86 10.93 15.32
CA GLU A 61 -8.82 11.95 15.78
C GLU A 61 -9.66 11.43 16.95
N LYS A 62 -10.01 10.12 16.93
CA LYS A 62 -10.75 9.46 17.98
C LYS A 62 -10.32 8.00 18.12
N SER A 63 -10.14 7.55 19.35
CA SER A 63 -9.82 6.18 19.71
C SER A 63 -10.35 5.89 21.12
N ASP A 64 -10.66 4.62 21.42
CA ASP A 64 -10.93 4.15 22.78
C ASP A 64 -9.66 4.18 23.65
N ASN A 65 -8.48 4.17 23.03
CA ASN A 65 -7.19 4.36 23.67
C ASN A 65 -6.77 5.84 23.61
N PRO A 66 -6.83 6.60 24.72
CA PRO A 66 -6.49 8.02 24.73
C PRO A 66 -5.05 8.32 24.31
N GLU A 67 -4.11 7.35 24.48
CA GLU A 67 -2.70 7.52 24.12
C GLU A 67 -2.48 7.58 22.59
N MET A 68 -3.43 7.07 21.83
CA MET A 68 -3.40 7.13 20.37
C MET A 68 -3.85 8.48 19.81
N ILE A 69 -4.68 9.22 20.53
CA ILE A 69 -5.24 10.50 20.06
C ILE A 69 -4.12 11.48 19.75
N GLY A 70 -4.16 12.08 18.55
CA GLY A 70 -3.16 13.02 18.06
C GLY A 70 -1.89 12.35 17.51
N LYS A 71 -1.72 11.04 17.62
CA LYS A 71 -0.58 10.33 17.02
C LYS A 71 -0.72 10.30 15.50
N ARG A 72 0.43 10.44 14.81
CA ARG A 72 0.54 10.23 13.37
C ARG A 72 0.68 8.73 13.11
N VAL A 73 -0.13 8.21 12.19
CA VAL A 73 -0.23 6.76 11.93
C VAL A 73 -0.27 6.46 10.44
N VAL A 74 0.20 5.26 10.11
CA VAL A 74 -0.07 4.53 8.87
C VAL A 74 -0.83 3.25 9.22
N GLY A 75 -1.30 2.46 8.24
CA GLY A 75 -2.13 1.30 8.56
C GLY A 75 -1.83 0.05 7.74
N GLU A 76 -1.97 -1.12 8.40
CA GLU A 76 -2.20 -2.40 7.71
C GLU A 76 -3.61 -2.38 7.15
N ILE A 77 -3.74 -2.56 5.85
CA ILE A 77 -5.00 -2.40 5.13
C ILE A 77 -5.98 -3.58 5.30
N ASN A 78 -5.47 -4.75 5.70
CA ASN A 78 -6.27 -5.95 5.90
C ASN A 78 -6.81 -6.00 7.34
N ALA A 79 -8.07 -5.63 7.55
CA ALA A 79 -8.73 -5.73 8.84
C ALA A 79 -9.44 -7.08 8.97
N GLY A 80 -8.95 -7.94 9.87
CA GLY A 80 -9.53 -9.25 10.18
C GLY A 80 -10.79 -9.12 11.02
N CYS A 81 -11.53 -10.23 11.18
CA CYS A 81 -12.73 -10.27 12.04
C CYS A 81 -12.40 -10.53 13.52
N GLU A 82 -11.15 -10.69 13.89
CA GLU A 82 -10.56 -10.92 15.22
C GLU A 82 -11.04 -12.18 15.98
N LYS A 83 -12.01 -12.92 15.45
CA LYS A 83 -12.65 -14.06 16.15
C LYS A 83 -12.57 -15.41 15.42
N CYS A 84 -12.12 -15.47 14.16
CA CYS A 84 -11.94 -16.73 13.45
C CYS A 84 -10.56 -17.35 13.76
N ASP A 85 -10.40 -18.65 13.44
CA ASP A 85 -9.16 -19.39 13.70
C ASP A 85 -7.91 -18.72 13.09
N SER A 86 -8.04 -18.14 11.91
CA SER A 86 -6.94 -17.41 11.26
C SER A 86 -6.55 -16.17 12.06
N CYS A 87 -7.53 -15.38 12.52
CA CYS A 87 -7.27 -14.19 13.33
C CYS A 87 -6.66 -14.53 14.68
N ILE A 88 -7.20 -15.55 15.39
CA ILE A 88 -6.67 -16.01 16.68
C ILE A 88 -5.21 -16.46 16.57
N LYS A 89 -4.82 -17.00 15.42
CA LYS A 89 -3.43 -17.41 15.11
C LYS A 89 -2.54 -16.28 14.59
N GLY A 90 -3.00 -15.03 14.60
CA GLY A 90 -2.23 -13.89 14.09
C GLY A 90 -2.14 -13.82 12.56
N MET A 91 -3.01 -14.54 11.84
CA MET A 91 -3.03 -14.59 10.38
C MET A 91 -4.22 -13.80 9.81
N GLN A 92 -4.40 -12.55 10.21
CA GLN A 92 -5.54 -11.70 9.82
C GLN A 92 -5.67 -11.56 8.30
N ARG A 93 -4.57 -11.55 7.55
CA ARG A 93 -4.54 -11.51 6.08
C ARG A 93 -5.24 -12.71 5.42
N HIS A 94 -5.35 -13.85 6.14
CA HIS A 94 -6.04 -15.06 5.69
C HIS A 94 -7.45 -15.19 6.26
N CYS A 95 -7.97 -14.17 6.92
CA CYS A 95 -9.34 -14.15 7.42
C CYS A 95 -10.34 -14.16 6.25
N SER A 96 -11.26 -15.13 6.22
CA SER A 96 -12.31 -15.21 5.19
C SER A 96 -13.31 -14.05 5.24
N ASN A 97 -13.43 -13.41 6.40
CA ASN A 97 -14.32 -12.27 6.64
C ASN A 97 -13.56 -10.94 6.70
N ARG A 98 -12.30 -10.90 6.23
CA ARG A 98 -11.53 -9.65 6.25
C ARG A 98 -12.18 -8.59 5.37
N THR A 99 -11.99 -7.37 5.76
CA THR A 99 -12.19 -6.20 4.91
C THR A 99 -10.83 -5.62 4.51
N VAL A 100 -10.76 -4.92 3.39
CA VAL A 100 -9.51 -4.31 2.92
C VAL A 100 -9.78 -2.84 2.62
N LEU A 101 -9.02 -1.96 3.24
CA LEU A 101 -9.17 -0.50 3.12
C LEU A 101 -9.15 -0.09 1.64
N GLY A 102 -10.21 0.58 1.18
CA GLY A 102 -10.32 1.09 -0.19
C GLY A 102 -10.41 0.04 -1.31
N ILE A 103 -10.53 -1.26 -0.97
CA ILE A 103 -10.51 -2.37 -1.94
C ILE A 103 -11.66 -3.35 -1.73
N LEU A 104 -11.96 -3.73 -0.50
CA LEU A 104 -12.96 -4.76 -0.22
C LEU A 104 -13.77 -4.41 1.03
N LYS A 105 -15.06 -4.08 0.84
CA LYS A 105 -16.05 -3.87 1.90
C LYS A 105 -15.66 -2.84 2.98
N ARG A 106 -14.67 -1.97 2.73
CA ARG A 106 -14.23 -0.91 3.63
C ARG A 106 -13.84 0.31 2.82
N ASN A 107 -14.39 1.47 3.18
CA ASN A 107 -14.04 2.75 2.59
C ASN A 107 -12.57 3.09 2.85
N GLY A 108 -11.93 3.68 1.85
CA GLY A 108 -10.51 3.99 1.82
C GLY A 108 -10.15 5.42 2.20
N ALA A 109 -8.93 5.79 1.81
CA ALA A 109 -8.26 7.02 2.23
C ALA A 109 -8.51 8.24 1.33
N PHE A 110 -9.25 8.11 0.22
CA PHE A 110 -9.58 9.30 -0.59
C PHE A 110 -10.74 10.09 0.02
N ALA A 111 -10.65 10.37 1.32
CA ALA A 111 -11.58 11.11 2.13
C ALA A 111 -10.88 11.88 3.25
N GLU A 112 -11.60 12.81 3.92
CA GLU A 112 -11.06 13.52 5.08
C GLU A 112 -10.80 12.59 6.28
N PHE A 113 -11.61 11.51 6.41
CA PHE A 113 -11.51 10.54 7.51
C PHE A 113 -11.65 9.11 6.99
N LEU A 114 -10.96 8.19 7.64
CA LEU A 114 -11.13 6.75 7.52
C LEU A 114 -11.25 6.11 8.91
N SER A 115 -11.74 4.87 8.99
CA SER A 115 -11.71 4.08 10.22
C SER A 115 -10.98 2.75 10.01
N LEU A 116 -10.19 2.37 11.02
CA LEU A 116 -9.50 1.08 11.11
C LEU A 116 -9.46 0.61 12.56
N PRO A 117 -9.42 -0.72 12.80
CA PRO A 117 -9.09 -1.23 14.12
C PRO A 117 -7.77 -0.66 14.61
N GLU A 118 -7.65 -0.37 15.90
CA GLU A 118 -6.39 0.15 16.48
C GLU A 118 -5.22 -0.80 16.21
N SER A 119 -5.47 -2.11 16.26
CA SER A 119 -4.50 -3.16 15.96
C SER A 119 -3.87 -3.08 14.56
N ASN A 120 -4.54 -2.39 13.63
CA ASN A 120 -4.07 -2.15 12.27
C ASN A 120 -3.25 -0.85 12.13
N LEU A 121 -3.15 -0.03 13.19
CA LEU A 121 -2.51 1.28 13.12
C LEU A 121 -1.10 1.23 13.69
N HIS A 122 -0.14 1.83 12.99
CA HIS A 122 1.26 1.93 13.40
C HIS A 122 1.65 3.38 13.56
N VAL A 123 2.05 3.76 14.78
CA VAL A 123 2.54 5.11 15.07
C VAL A 123 3.88 5.33 14.37
N ILE A 124 4.01 6.43 13.65
CA ILE A 124 5.24 6.79 12.94
C ILE A 124 6.06 7.81 13.74
N PRO A 125 7.41 7.73 13.71
CA PRO A 125 8.28 8.72 14.34
C PRO A 125 8.10 10.12 13.75
N ASP A 126 8.28 11.14 14.58
CA ASP A 126 8.19 12.55 14.15
C ASP A 126 9.25 12.94 13.10
N SER A 127 10.36 12.20 13.05
CA SER A 127 11.44 12.39 12.08
C SER A 127 11.07 11.99 10.64
N ILE A 128 9.97 11.23 10.45
CA ILE A 128 9.48 10.81 9.13
C ILE A 128 8.39 11.78 8.69
N SER A 129 8.56 12.41 7.51
CA SER A 129 7.54 13.31 6.96
C SER A 129 6.33 12.53 6.43
N ASP A 130 5.20 13.22 6.18
CA ASP A 130 4.01 12.59 5.62
C ASP A 130 4.27 12.07 4.20
N GLU A 131 5.10 12.77 3.41
CA GLU A 131 5.50 12.34 2.07
C GLU A 131 6.35 11.06 2.08
N GLN A 132 7.07 10.80 3.16
CA GLN A 132 7.80 9.54 3.34
C GLN A 132 6.87 8.46 3.90
N ALA A 133 6.05 8.81 4.89
CA ALA A 133 5.18 7.87 5.57
C ALA A 133 4.09 7.26 4.68
N VAL A 134 3.59 7.99 3.69
CA VAL A 134 2.60 7.48 2.75
C VAL A 134 3.09 6.26 1.94
N PHE A 135 4.42 6.09 1.83
CA PHE A 135 5.02 4.94 1.17
C PHE A 135 5.16 3.70 2.04
N VAL A 136 4.79 3.74 3.32
CA VAL A 136 4.97 2.60 4.24
C VAL A 136 4.18 1.37 3.76
N GLU A 137 2.95 1.55 3.30
CA GLU A 137 2.14 0.43 2.80
C GLU A 137 2.78 -0.24 1.57
N PRO A 138 3.05 0.47 0.44
CA PRO A 138 3.67 -0.17 -0.72
C PRO A 138 5.10 -0.64 -0.45
N LEU A 139 5.83 -0.03 0.49
CA LEU A 139 7.15 -0.48 0.92
C LEU A 139 7.05 -1.80 1.71
N ALA A 140 6.03 -1.95 2.56
CA ALA A 140 5.77 -3.21 3.27
C ALA A 140 5.48 -4.35 2.27
N ALA A 141 4.71 -4.09 1.21
CA ALA A 141 4.50 -5.05 0.13
C ALA A 141 5.82 -5.44 -0.56
N ALA A 142 6.74 -4.50 -0.76
CA ALA A 142 8.07 -4.79 -1.31
C ALA A 142 8.92 -5.63 -0.33
N PHE A 143 8.84 -5.39 0.97
CA PHE A 143 9.55 -6.16 2.00
C PHE A 143 9.04 -7.60 2.15
N GLU A 144 7.79 -7.88 1.79
CA GLU A 144 7.22 -9.25 1.82
C GLU A 144 8.08 -10.25 1.02
N ILE A 145 8.84 -9.80 0.03
CA ILE A 145 9.77 -10.64 -0.73
C ILE A 145 10.81 -11.27 0.19
N ASN A 146 11.30 -10.55 1.21
CA ASN A 146 12.30 -11.06 2.15
C ASN A 146 11.72 -12.12 3.10
N GLU A 147 10.41 -12.08 3.35
CA GLU A 147 9.73 -13.12 4.14
C GLU A 147 9.55 -14.41 3.35
N GLN A 148 9.38 -14.30 2.02
CA GLN A 148 9.15 -15.45 1.14
C GLN A 148 10.44 -16.04 0.57
N VAL A 149 11.48 -15.24 0.40
CA VAL A 149 12.73 -15.64 -0.25
C VAL A 149 13.93 -15.19 0.57
N SER A 150 14.71 -16.14 1.05
CA SER A 150 15.98 -15.87 1.74
C SER A 150 17.02 -15.39 0.72
N LEU A 151 17.03 -14.10 0.41
CA LEU A 151 17.99 -13.49 -0.51
C LEU A 151 19.42 -13.66 0.01
N LYS A 152 20.36 -13.91 -0.91
CA LYS A 152 21.79 -14.03 -0.59
C LYS A 152 22.61 -12.97 -1.34
N PRO A 153 23.64 -12.39 -0.70
CA PRO A 153 24.43 -11.29 -1.27
C PRO A 153 25.06 -11.59 -2.65
N GLU A 154 25.40 -12.86 -2.89
CA GLU A 154 26.05 -13.34 -4.10
C GLU A 154 25.08 -13.58 -5.27
N TRP A 155 23.78 -13.48 -5.06
CA TRP A 155 22.80 -13.74 -6.11
C TRP A 155 22.78 -12.65 -7.17
N ASN A 156 22.54 -13.09 -8.40
CA ASN A 156 22.18 -12.21 -9.50
C ASN A 156 20.64 -12.18 -9.57
N VAL A 157 20.06 -11.01 -9.32
CA VAL A 157 18.61 -10.84 -9.26
C VAL A 157 18.12 -10.10 -10.49
N ALA A 158 17.11 -10.64 -11.15
CA ALA A 158 16.39 -10.00 -12.23
C ALA A 158 15.03 -9.50 -11.71
N VAL A 159 14.76 -8.22 -11.91
CA VAL A 159 13.44 -7.61 -11.65
C VAL A 159 12.80 -7.26 -12.98
N VAL A 160 11.63 -7.82 -13.26
CA VAL A 160 10.89 -7.58 -14.50
C VAL A 160 9.76 -6.60 -14.22
N GLY A 161 9.86 -5.42 -14.82
CA GLY A 161 8.92 -4.31 -14.65
C GLY A 161 9.63 -3.02 -14.22
N ASP A 162 9.09 -1.88 -14.62
CA ASP A 162 9.60 -0.54 -14.33
C ASP A 162 8.57 0.35 -13.61
N GLY A 163 7.53 -0.27 -13.04
CA GLY A 163 6.50 0.41 -12.28
C GLY A 163 6.97 0.88 -10.91
N ARG A 164 6.12 1.64 -10.23
CA ARG A 164 6.39 2.19 -8.88
C ARG A 164 6.78 1.10 -7.87
N LEU A 165 6.02 0.00 -7.83
CA LEU A 165 6.32 -1.12 -6.93
C LEU A 165 7.67 -1.78 -7.27
N ALA A 166 7.99 -1.96 -8.56
CA ALA A 166 9.29 -2.52 -8.96
C ALA A 166 10.46 -1.68 -8.47
N GLN A 167 10.32 -0.35 -8.46
CA GLN A 167 11.35 0.55 -7.93
C GLN A 167 11.54 0.40 -6.41
N LEU A 168 10.46 0.20 -5.64
CA LEU A 168 10.54 -0.09 -4.21
C LEU A 168 11.17 -1.47 -3.96
N ILE A 169 10.74 -2.49 -4.70
CA ILE A 169 11.30 -3.85 -4.64
C ILE A 169 12.81 -3.83 -4.87
N ILE A 170 13.28 -3.12 -5.90
CA ILE A 170 14.71 -3.01 -6.20
C ILE A 170 15.48 -2.37 -5.04
N GLN A 171 14.96 -1.34 -4.43
CA GLN A 171 15.56 -0.70 -3.25
C GLN A 171 15.64 -1.66 -2.05
N VAL A 172 14.60 -2.44 -1.81
CA VAL A 172 14.59 -3.47 -0.75
C VAL A 172 15.60 -4.58 -1.05
N ILE A 173 15.61 -5.13 -2.25
CA ILE A 173 16.55 -6.18 -2.65
C ILE A 173 18.00 -5.68 -2.53
N LYS A 174 18.25 -4.42 -2.86
CA LYS A 174 19.58 -3.78 -2.79
C LYS A 174 20.15 -3.77 -1.38
N LEU A 175 19.35 -3.84 -0.34
CA LEU A 175 19.85 -3.96 1.03
C LEU A 175 20.61 -5.27 1.27
N THR A 176 20.37 -6.30 0.46
CA THR A 176 21.01 -7.61 0.57
C THR A 176 21.89 -7.94 -0.66
N CYS A 177 21.35 -7.73 -1.87
CA CYS A 177 22.00 -8.12 -3.11
C CYS A 177 22.57 -6.91 -3.86
N SER A 178 23.80 -7.01 -4.35
CA SER A 178 24.44 -5.94 -5.14
C SER A 178 24.25 -6.13 -6.67
N ASN A 179 24.05 -7.36 -7.14
CA ASN A 179 23.91 -7.68 -8.55
C ASN A 179 22.45 -7.73 -8.98
N ILE A 180 21.88 -6.56 -9.25
CA ILE A 180 20.48 -6.42 -9.67
C ILE A 180 20.43 -5.93 -11.10
N THR A 181 19.59 -6.57 -11.92
CA THR A 181 19.25 -6.12 -13.27
C THR A 181 17.75 -5.88 -13.36
N CYS A 182 17.37 -4.66 -13.75
CA CYS A 182 15.97 -4.31 -14.00
C CYS A 182 15.67 -4.38 -15.50
N PHE A 183 14.64 -5.12 -15.87
CA PHE A 183 14.10 -5.19 -17.21
C PHE A 183 12.83 -4.35 -17.29
N GLY A 184 12.84 -3.30 -18.11
CA GLY A 184 11.72 -2.36 -18.21
C GLY A 184 11.43 -1.93 -19.65
N LYS A 185 10.31 -1.22 -19.83
CA LYS A 185 9.87 -0.70 -21.13
C LYS A 185 10.09 0.81 -21.30
N HIS A 186 10.20 1.53 -20.18
CA HIS A 186 10.18 3.00 -20.17
C HIS A 186 11.50 3.54 -19.60
N GLU A 187 12.35 4.05 -20.48
CA GLU A 187 13.67 4.58 -20.12
C GLU A 187 13.61 5.66 -19.04
N ASN A 188 12.67 6.61 -19.17
CA ASN A 188 12.49 7.70 -18.22
C ASN A 188 12.15 7.24 -16.78
N LYS A 189 11.51 6.09 -16.61
CA LYS A 189 11.22 5.52 -15.28
C LYS A 189 12.43 4.84 -14.67
N LEU A 190 13.39 4.47 -15.47
CA LEU A 190 14.58 3.71 -15.07
C LEU A 190 15.79 4.60 -14.76
N GLU A 191 15.78 5.89 -15.16
CA GLU A 191 16.90 6.81 -14.95
C GLU A 191 17.35 6.92 -13.50
N GLY A 192 16.41 6.98 -12.54
CA GLY A 192 16.72 7.03 -11.12
C GLY A 192 17.38 5.75 -10.59
N LEU A 193 17.11 4.60 -11.22
CA LEU A 193 17.73 3.32 -10.88
C LEU A 193 19.18 3.25 -11.38
N VAL A 194 19.47 3.82 -12.56
CA VAL A 194 20.84 3.92 -13.09
C VAL A 194 21.73 4.69 -12.12
N GLN A 195 21.27 5.85 -11.66
CA GLN A 195 21.99 6.66 -10.67
C GLN A 195 22.29 5.89 -9.38
N SER A 196 21.44 4.90 -9.06
CA SER A 196 21.61 4.01 -7.91
C SER A 196 22.53 2.81 -8.20
N GLY A 197 23.15 2.71 -9.38
CA GLY A 197 24.06 1.63 -9.76
C GLY A 197 23.37 0.32 -10.18
N ILE A 198 22.07 0.37 -10.51
CA ILE A 198 21.31 -0.79 -10.99
C ILE A 198 21.54 -0.96 -12.50
N LYS A 199 21.79 -2.19 -12.94
CA LYS A 199 21.87 -2.52 -14.36
C LYS A 199 20.47 -2.47 -14.98
N ILE A 200 20.33 -1.83 -16.14
CA ILE A 200 19.04 -1.70 -16.83
C ILE A 200 19.12 -2.40 -18.18
N LYS A 201 18.03 -3.08 -18.53
CA LYS A 201 17.78 -3.59 -19.88
C LYS A 201 16.41 -3.12 -20.36
N LEU A 202 16.39 -2.44 -21.51
CA LEU A 202 15.17 -2.02 -22.18
C LEU A 202 14.65 -3.16 -23.07
N GLY A 203 13.38 -3.50 -22.88
CA GLY A 203 12.74 -4.62 -23.58
C GLY A 203 13.07 -5.99 -22.98
N ILE A 204 12.18 -6.93 -23.20
CA ILE A 204 12.45 -8.36 -23.12
C ILE A 204 12.58 -8.78 -24.58
N GLU A 205 13.79 -8.78 -25.13
CA GLU A 205 14.02 -9.48 -26.37
C GLU A 205 13.82 -10.97 -26.04
N SER A 206 12.79 -11.57 -26.62
CA SER A 206 12.70 -13.03 -26.69
C SER A 206 13.90 -13.47 -27.53
N THR A 207 14.95 -13.91 -26.89
CA THR A 207 15.96 -14.70 -27.61
C THR A 207 15.29 -16.05 -27.90
N ASP A 208 14.64 -16.13 -29.05
CA ASP A 208 14.42 -17.39 -29.75
C ASP A 208 15.82 -17.89 -30.18
N GLU A 209 16.57 -18.46 -29.26
CA GLU A 209 17.71 -19.28 -29.60
C GLU A 209 17.23 -20.73 -29.59
N GLN A 210 17.27 -21.31 -30.77
CA GLN A 210 17.00 -22.66 -31.22
C GLN A 210 17.74 -23.74 -30.44
#